data_349d677ee26fd3fcc5cb003084dad834
#
_entry.id   349d677ee26fd3fcc5cb003084dad834
#
_cell.length_a   1.000
_cell.length_b   1.000
_cell.length_c   1.000
_cell.angle_alpha   90.00
_cell.angle_beta   90.00
_cell.angle_gamma   90.00
#
_symmetry.space_group_name_H-M   'P 1'
#
loop_
_entity.id
_entity.type
_entity.pdbx_description
1 polymer ?
#
loop_
_entity_poly.entity_id
_entity_poly.type
_entity_poly.pdbx_seq_one_letter_code
_entity_poly.pdbx_strand_id
1 'polypeptide(L)'
;MFNLSAILLVLVLVVVAIRDEMRKRTSRLPPGPPGLPLLGNILQLPSQFLYRKLTAWSDRYGPIYTFWIGSQPYLVLGSTAVSADLLDRMSAVTSDRPPMIKPRVFYFKGMNLLLQDRTLTWRAQRRSIHASLNIHTATRYNSMQAQEAAYLALSLLQHPEKPFRRQLHRFAASVIFRAVYGGDTIQLLDVDPTKRIEELTDESMHAMMPQNSVVDIFPFLKPLIQRVKWFRKQADSWFSDAEQEAKRRYDAALPTDGWEATTVVHDVNINMGKYGITKHQAMWMTMALFMAGQETSDTALYIFGLAMLHHPEAASTAQRQLDAVCGDCAPTFEDREKLPFVDAIVKETLRWRPGVPLSVPHRASEEFEYRGYVIPAGTVILDNVWSQTRDPAAYKHPESFDPTRFLDDSGTLLPATADTHLDQLGFGHGRRVCAGRDFALNTLFIACAYMLWAFRFEWPVDEEGKEIVCGVDEFQDTSITVSPREFGIVLKPRKEGLEETLLAGVKG
;
A
#
# COMPACT_ATOMS: atom_id res chain seq x y z
N MET A 1 -23.13 49.91 15.86
CA MET A 1 -22.57 50.19 14.54
C MET A 1 -21.92 48.91 13.99
N PHE A 2 -22.56 48.23 13.07
CA PHE A 2 -21.90 47.14 12.36
C PHE A 2 -20.73 47.72 11.55
N ASN A 3 -19.55 47.20 11.75
CA ASN A 3 -18.33 47.68 11.08
C ASN A 3 -18.50 47.44 9.57
N LEU A 4 -18.39 48.48 8.74
CA LEU A 4 -18.55 48.42 7.28
C LEU A 4 -17.69 47.31 6.67
N SER A 5 -16.51 47.07 7.26
CA SER A 5 -15.61 46.00 6.88
C SER A 5 -16.20 44.61 7.12
N ALA A 6 -16.98 44.40 8.17
CA ALA A 6 -17.67 43.12 8.46
C ALA A 6 -18.81 42.86 7.46
N ILE A 7 -19.57 43.92 7.09
CA ILE A 7 -20.65 43.82 6.10
C ILE A 7 -20.05 43.50 4.73
N LEU A 8 -18.95 44.16 4.35
CA LEU A 8 -18.25 43.90 3.09
C LEU A 8 -17.71 42.47 3.03
N LEU A 9 -17.12 41.97 4.13
CA LEU A 9 -16.64 40.59 4.24
C LEU A 9 -17.78 39.56 4.06
N VAL A 10 -18.92 39.78 4.71
CA VAL A 10 -20.10 38.90 4.59
C VAL A 10 -20.61 38.92 3.14
N LEU A 11 -20.73 40.10 2.49
CA LEU A 11 -21.15 40.18 1.10
C LEU A 11 -20.19 39.45 0.16
N VAL A 12 -18.89 39.59 0.35
CA VAL A 12 -17.88 38.84 -0.42
C VAL A 12 -18.05 37.32 -0.23
N LEU A 13 -18.22 36.87 1.00
CA LEU A 13 -18.45 35.44 1.29
C LEU A 13 -19.74 34.91 0.66
N VAL A 14 -20.81 35.70 0.67
CA VAL A 14 -22.09 35.34 0.01
C VAL A 14 -21.93 35.25 -1.50
N VAL A 15 -21.26 36.20 -2.13
CA VAL A 15 -20.99 36.20 -3.59
C VAL A 15 -20.14 34.98 -3.95
N VAL A 16 -19.08 34.70 -3.19
CA VAL A 16 -18.22 33.53 -3.42
C VAL A 16 -19.01 32.23 -3.24
N ALA A 17 -19.88 32.14 -2.23
CA ALA A 17 -20.71 30.96 -2.00
C ALA A 17 -21.71 30.73 -3.14
N ILE A 18 -22.38 31.80 -3.62
CA ILE A 18 -23.30 31.72 -4.76
C ILE A 18 -22.54 31.27 -6.02
N ARG A 19 -21.39 31.86 -6.28
CA ARG A 19 -20.58 31.50 -7.46
C ARG A 19 -20.08 30.05 -7.41
N ASP A 20 -19.66 29.58 -6.24
CA ASP A 20 -19.23 28.18 -6.02
C ASP A 20 -20.42 27.21 -6.24
N GLU A 21 -21.59 27.51 -5.69
CA GLU A 21 -22.80 26.70 -5.88
C GLU A 21 -23.24 26.68 -7.36
N MET A 22 -23.21 27.83 -8.04
CA MET A 22 -23.52 27.89 -9.48
C MET A 22 -22.57 27.03 -10.30
N ARG A 23 -21.25 27.11 -10.00
CA ARG A 23 -20.23 26.29 -10.64
C ARG A 23 -20.48 24.79 -10.44
N LYS A 24 -20.82 24.38 -9.23
CA LYS A 24 -21.15 22.96 -8.92
C LYS A 24 -22.38 22.50 -9.69
N ARG A 25 -23.45 23.30 -9.71
CA ARG A 25 -24.69 22.98 -10.43
C ARG A 25 -24.55 22.94 -11.95
N THR A 26 -23.67 23.76 -12.53
CA THR A 26 -23.42 23.80 -13.98
C THR A 26 -22.32 22.83 -14.41
N SER A 27 -21.68 22.13 -13.48
CA SER A 27 -20.66 21.15 -13.80
C SER A 27 -21.28 19.93 -14.51
N ARG A 28 -20.60 19.43 -15.51
CA ARG A 28 -20.96 18.18 -16.20
C ARG A 28 -20.30 16.95 -15.54
N LEU A 29 -19.91 17.08 -14.27
CA LEU A 29 -19.36 15.98 -13.48
C LEU A 29 -20.43 14.93 -13.14
N PRO A 30 -20.04 13.66 -12.88
CA PRO A 30 -20.95 12.65 -12.36
C PRO A 30 -21.66 13.14 -11.10
N PRO A 31 -22.97 12.90 -10.95
CA PRO A 31 -23.74 13.32 -9.77
C PRO A 31 -23.24 12.61 -8.51
N GLY A 32 -23.49 13.22 -7.35
CA GLY A 32 -23.07 12.65 -6.07
C GLY A 32 -23.78 13.30 -4.89
N PRO A 33 -23.30 13.10 -3.66
CA PRO A 33 -23.93 13.63 -2.46
C PRO A 33 -23.97 15.17 -2.47
N PRO A 34 -25.10 15.78 -2.06
CA PRO A 34 -25.19 17.23 -1.99
C PRO A 34 -24.25 17.76 -0.91
N GLY A 35 -23.44 18.76 -1.28
CA GLY A 35 -22.51 19.44 -0.39
C GLY A 35 -23.04 20.77 0.09
N LEU A 36 -22.43 21.31 1.15
CA LEU A 36 -22.69 22.67 1.63
C LEU A 36 -21.93 23.69 0.77
N PRO A 37 -22.46 24.91 0.57
CA PRO A 37 -21.71 25.98 -0.06
C PRO A 37 -20.36 26.21 0.63
N LEU A 38 -19.28 26.45 -0.14
CA LEU A 38 -17.91 26.64 0.30
C LEU A 38 -17.23 25.44 0.98
N LEU A 39 -17.95 24.62 1.74
CA LEU A 39 -17.39 23.50 2.47
C LEU A 39 -17.48 22.19 1.67
N GLY A 40 -18.41 22.09 0.72
CA GLY A 40 -18.69 20.84 0.05
C GLY A 40 -19.19 19.79 1.02
N ASN A 41 -18.63 18.60 0.95
CA ASN A 41 -19.05 17.45 1.75
C ASN A 41 -18.15 17.21 2.99
N ILE A 42 -17.25 18.14 3.36
CA ILE A 42 -16.25 17.91 4.42
C ILE A 42 -16.87 17.47 5.75
N LEU A 43 -18.04 18.00 6.11
CA LEU A 43 -18.75 17.64 7.35
C LEU A 43 -19.45 16.27 7.28
N GLN A 44 -19.49 15.65 6.09
CA GLN A 44 -20.08 14.33 5.89
C GLN A 44 -19.01 13.22 5.86
N LEU A 45 -17.73 13.60 5.81
CA LEU A 45 -16.62 12.67 5.76
C LEU A 45 -16.23 12.23 7.18
N PRO A 46 -16.07 10.93 7.41
CA PRO A 46 -15.60 10.43 8.68
C PRO A 46 -14.10 10.70 8.85
N SER A 47 -13.63 10.74 10.09
CA SER A 47 -12.20 10.87 10.41
C SER A 47 -11.41 9.57 10.18
N GLN A 48 -12.09 8.43 10.17
CA GLN A 48 -11.50 7.09 9.92
C GLN A 48 -12.38 6.29 8.97
N PHE A 49 -11.80 5.32 8.31
CA PHE A 49 -12.49 4.39 7.41
C PHE A 49 -13.27 5.09 6.28
N LEU A 50 -12.68 6.14 5.71
CA LEU A 50 -13.29 6.91 4.61
C LEU A 50 -13.80 6.01 3.47
N TYR A 51 -13.07 4.97 3.13
CA TYR A 51 -13.42 4.02 2.08
C TYR A 51 -14.80 3.36 2.29
N ARG A 52 -15.19 3.07 3.53
CA ARG A 52 -16.53 2.51 3.84
C ARG A 52 -17.62 3.51 3.54
N LYS A 53 -17.40 4.80 3.88
CA LYS A 53 -18.34 5.87 3.55
C LYS A 53 -18.47 6.07 2.06
N LEU A 54 -17.34 6.02 1.35
CA LEU A 54 -17.33 6.14 -0.11
C LEU A 54 -18.01 4.94 -0.78
N THR A 55 -17.89 3.73 -0.23
CA THR A 55 -18.62 2.55 -0.71
C THR A 55 -20.13 2.73 -0.55
N ALA A 56 -20.60 3.15 0.61
CA ALA A 56 -22.03 3.44 0.82
C ALA A 56 -22.57 4.53 -0.13
N TRP A 57 -21.70 5.45 -0.57
CA TRP A 57 -22.07 6.41 -1.59
C TRP A 57 -22.05 5.79 -3.00
N SER A 58 -21.13 4.85 -3.30
CA SER A 58 -21.15 4.09 -4.56
C SER A 58 -22.46 3.31 -4.73
N ASP A 59 -22.96 2.69 -3.66
CA ASP A 59 -24.25 1.96 -3.68
C ASP A 59 -25.41 2.88 -4.02
N ARG A 60 -25.35 4.16 -3.62
CA ARG A 60 -26.43 5.13 -3.83
C ARG A 60 -26.32 5.90 -5.15
N TYR A 61 -25.12 6.29 -5.55
CA TYR A 61 -24.88 7.19 -6.69
C TYR A 61 -24.32 6.47 -7.92
N GLY A 62 -23.99 5.20 -7.78
CA GLY A 62 -23.43 4.38 -8.85
C GLY A 62 -21.91 4.26 -8.80
N PRO A 63 -21.33 3.50 -9.75
CA PRO A 63 -19.90 3.13 -9.75
C PRO A 63 -18.96 4.30 -10.07
N ILE A 64 -19.48 5.47 -10.41
CA ILE A 64 -18.74 6.71 -10.60
C ILE A 64 -19.57 7.88 -10.10
N TYR A 65 -19.04 8.68 -9.19
CA TYR A 65 -19.72 9.85 -8.66
C TYR A 65 -18.72 10.89 -8.16
N THR A 66 -19.20 12.12 -7.90
CA THR A 66 -18.37 13.23 -7.45
C THR A 66 -18.83 13.75 -6.10
N PHE A 67 -17.88 14.00 -5.20
CA PHE A 67 -18.10 14.80 -4.00
C PHE A 67 -17.11 15.96 -3.94
N TRP A 68 -17.30 16.92 -3.02
CA TRP A 68 -16.52 18.15 -2.96
C TRP A 68 -15.90 18.35 -1.58
N ILE A 69 -14.64 18.74 -1.55
CA ILE A 69 -13.99 19.31 -0.37
C ILE A 69 -13.66 20.76 -0.69
N GLY A 70 -14.37 21.69 -0.06
CA GLY A 70 -14.31 23.08 -0.50
C GLY A 70 -14.78 23.20 -1.95
N SER A 71 -13.95 23.81 -2.79
CA SER A 71 -14.17 23.94 -4.25
C SER A 71 -13.46 22.86 -5.08
N GLN A 72 -12.78 21.91 -4.43
CA GLN A 72 -12.05 20.83 -5.10
C GLN A 72 -13.00 19.65 -5.37
N PRO A 73 -13.18 19.21 -6.63
CA PRO A 73 -13.93 18.00 -6.95
C PRO A 73 -13.09 16.74 -6.71
N TYR A 74 -13.74 15.72 -6.16
CA TYR A 74 -13.23 14.38 -5.95
C TYR A 74 -14.10 13.38 -6.71
N LEU A 75 -13.55 12.75 -7.72
CA LEU A 75 -14.19 11.70 -8.51
C LEU A 75 -13.88 10.34 -7.86
N VAL A 76 -14.89 9.58 -7.49
CA VAL A 76 -14.74 8.25 -6.89
C VAL A 76 -15.04 7.18 -7.91
N LEU A 77 -14.17 6.19 -8.00
CA LEU A 77 -14.29 5.03 -8.85
C LEU A 77 -14.64 3.81 -7.97
N GLY A 78 -15.89 3.37 -8.02
CA GLY A 78 -16.43 2.30 -7.17
C GLY A 78 -16.50 0.93 -7.85
N SER A 79 -16.12 0.80 -9.13
CA SER A 79 -16.08 -0.49 -9.83
C SER A 79 -14.79 -0.69 -10.61
N THR A 80 -14.37 -1.94 -10.75
CA THR A 80 -13.16 -2.35 -11.48
C THR A 80 -13.17 -1.86 -12.93
N ALA A 81 -14.34 -1.95 -13.62
CA ALA A 81 -14.46 -1.53 -15.01
C ALA A 81 -14.20 -0.03 -15.19
N VAL A 82 -14.73 0.81 -14.27
CA VAL A 82 -14.49 2.26 -14.31
C VAL A 82 -13.04 2.59 -14.00
N SER A 83 -12.42 1.89 -13.04
CA SER A 83 -11.01 2.07 -12.71
C SER A 83 -10.11 1.66 -13.87
N ALA A 84 -10.37 0.54 -14.52
CA ALA A 84 -9.63 0.12 -15.72
C ALA A 84 -9.76 1.14 -16.86
N ASP A 85 -10.98 1.65 -17.12
CA ASP A 85 -11.16 2.68 -18.14
C ASP A 85 -10.34 3.94 -17.84
N LEU A 86 -10.46 4.46 -16.62
CA LEU A 86 -9.87 5.76 -16.27
C LEU A 86 -8.40 5.68 -15.89
N LEU A 87 -7.98 4.64 -15.16
CA LEU A 87 -6.63 4.57 -14.59
C LEU A 87 -5.66 3.73 -15.43
N ASP A 88 -6.16 2.78 -16.25
CA ASP A 88 -5.33 2.04 -17.20
C ASP A 88 -5.39 2.67 -18.60
N ARG A 89 -6.56 2.66 -19.25
CA ARG A 89 -6.71 3.11 -20.65
C ARG A 89 -6.48 4.61 -20.80
N MET A 90 -6.99 5.43 -19.85
CA MET A 90 -6.80 6.89 -19.85
C MET A 90 -5.64 7.35 -18.93
N SER A 91 -4.72 6.45 -18.57
CA SER A 91 -3.60 6.76 -17.66
C SER A 91 -2.69 7.90 -18.12
N ALA A 92 -2.77 8.30 -19.39
CA ALA A 92 -2.05 9.46 -19.91
C ALA A 92 -2.47 10.75 -19.22
N VAL A 93 -3.76 10.90 -18.89
CA VAL A 93 -4.34 12.12 -18.34
C VAL A 93 -4.76 11.99 -16.86
N THR A 94 -4.76 10.78 -16.30
CA THR A 94 -5.20 10.50 -14.92
C THR A 94 -4.07 10.10 -13.97
N SER A 95 -2.80 10.22 -14.39
CA SER A 95 -1.67 9.73 -13.60
C SER A 95 -0.95 10.79 -12.78
N ASP A 96 -1.41 12.02 -12.71
CA ASP A 96 -0.85 13.01 -11.79
C ASP A 96 -1.30 12.76 -10.36
N ARG A 97 -0.72 13.48 -9.41
CA ARG A 97 -1.04 13.39 -7.99
C ARG A 97 -1.70 14.69 -7.50
N PRO A 98 -2.60 14.61 -6.52
CA PRO A 98 -3.11 15.80 -5.85
C PRO A 98 -1.98 16.71 -5.33
N PRO A 99 -2.24 17.98 -5.12
CA PRO A 99 -1.20 18.90 -4.63
C PRO A 99 -0.54 18.44 -3.34
N MET A 100 -1.31 17.90 -2.37
CA MET A 100 -0.82 17.37 -1.08
C MET A 100 0.28 18.28 -0.51
N ILE A 101 -0.07 19.54 -0.26
CA ILE A 101 0.90 20.63 0.00
C ILE A 101 1.76 20.33 1.23
N LYS A 102 1.14 19.87 2.32
CA LYS A 102 1.88 19.57 3.55
C LYS A 102 2.89 18.43 3.34
N PRO A 103 2.51 17.21 2.91
CA PRO A 103 3.48 16.14 2.72
C PRO A 103 4.41 16.41 1.53
N ARG A 104 3.87 16.74 0.35
CA ARG A 104 4.68 16.84 -0.88
C ARG A 104 5.63 18.04 -0.87
N VAL A 105 5.14 19.25 -0.45
CA VAL A 105 5.92 20.48 -0.56
C VAL A 105 6.76 20.76 0.68
N PHE A 106 6.21 20.50 1.88
CA PHE A 106 6.91 20.86 3.12
C PHE A 106 7.75 19.70 3.67
N TYR A 107 7.19 18.48 3.77
CA TYR A 107 7.93 17.33 4.26
C TYR A 107 8.93 16.81 3.22
N PHE A 108 8.46 16.30 2.12
CA PHE A 108 9.32 15.64 1.13
C PHE A 108 10.00 16.60 0.14
N LYS A 109 9.67 17.89 0.14
CA LYS A 109 10.19 18.92 -0.81
C LYS A 109 10.22 18.43 -2.27
N GLY A 110 9.20 17.64 -2.66
CA GLY A 110 9.06 17.08 -4.00
C GLY A 110 9.90 15.83 -4.29
N MET A 111 10.66 15.32 -3.33
CA MET A 111 11.57 14.18 -3.54
C MET A 111 10.87 12.82 -3.52
N ASN A 112 9.72 12.66 -2.84
CA ASN A 112 9.03 11.37 -2.77
C ASN A 112 8.37 11.01 -4.11
N LEU A 113 8.83 9.91 -4.73
CA LEU A 113 8.36 9.39 -6.02
C LEU A 113 6.85 9.11 -6.04
N LEU A 114 6.27 8.66 -4.91
CA LEU A 114 4.85 8.35 -4.79
C LEU A 114 3.98 9.59 -5.01
N LEU A 115 4.44 10.77 -4.53
CA LEU A 115 3.69 12.02 -4.52
C LEU A 115 4.00 12.95 -5.71
N GLN A 116 4.99 12.60 -6.56
CA GLN A 116 5.35 13.42 -7.73
C GLN A 116 4.29 13.31 -8.83
N ASP A 117 4.10 14.41 -9.60
CA ASP A 117 3.38 14.37 -10.86
C ASP A 117 4.16 13.57 -11.92
N ARG A 118 3.52 13.24 -13.01
CA ARG A 118 4.10 12.47 -14.12
C ARG A 118 5.06 13.31 -14.98
N THR A 119 6.12 13.83 -14.37
CA THR A 119 7.19 14.60 -15.00
C THR A 119 8.19 13.70 -15.74
N LEU A 120 9.11 14.31 -16.49
CA LEU A 120 10.24 13.58 -17.10
C LEU A 120 11.12 12.93 -16.02
N THR A 121 11.38 13.63 -14.92
CA THR A 121 12.13 13.13 -13.76
C THR A 121 11.45 11.92 -13.15
N TRP A 122 10.14 12.00 -12.89
CA TRP A 122 9.38 10.86 -12.37
C TRP A 122 9.46 9.64 -13.30
N ARG A 123 9.35 9.87 -14.62
CA ARG A 123 9.46 8.77 -15.61
C ARG A 123 10.84 8.12 -15.59
N ALA A 124 11.89 8.90 -15.42
CA ALA A 124 13.27 8.42 -15.33
C ALA A 124 13.46 7.53 -14.07
N GLN A 125 13.04 8.03 -12.91
CA GLN A 125 13.07 7.29 -11.64
C GLN A 125 12.23 6.00 -11.73
N ARG A 126 11.03 6.08 -12.29
CA ARG A 126 10.14 4.92 -12.45
C ARG A 126 10.73 3.84 -13.33
N ARG A 127 11.39 4.21 -14.45
CA ARG A 127 12.08 3.27 -15.33
C ARG A 127 13.25 2.59 -14.64
N SER A 128 14.00 3.33 -13.83
CA SER A 128 15.14 2.78 -13.08
C SER A 128 14.68 1.73 -12.07
N ILE A 129 13.62 2.02 -11.28
CA ILE A 129 13.06 1.05 -10.34
C ILE A 129 12.50 -0.18 -11.06
N HIS A 130 11.77 0.03 -12.14
CA HIS A 130 11.18 -1.09 -12.90
C HIS A 130 12.26 -2.02 -13.47
N ALA A 131 13.42 -1.49 -13.86
CA ALA A 131 14.54 -2.31 -14.30
C ALA A 131 15.08 -3.23 -13.20
N SER A 132 14.99 -2.84 -11.93
CA SER A 132 15.45 -3.63 -10.78
C SER A 132 14.41 -4.59 -10.19
N LEU A 133 13.10 -4.33 -10.39
CA LEU A 133 12.02 -5.02 -9.69
C LEU A 133 10.92 -5.59 -10.61
N ASN A 134 11.13 -5.62 -11.94
CA ASN A 134 10.15 -6.25 -12.84
C ASN A 134 10.17 -7.78 -12.71
N ILE A 135 9.21 -8.45 -13.31
CA ILE A 135 8.99 -9.90 -13.21
C ILE A 135 10.26 -10.74 -13.52
N HIS A 136 11.08 -10.31 -14.45
CA HIS A 136 12.31 -11.05 -14.81
C HIS A 136 13.47 -10.82 -13.84
N THR A 137 13.56 -9.62 -13.26
CA THR A 137 14.62 -9.27 -12.32
C THR A 137 14.26 -9.57 -10.87
N ALA A 138 12.97 -9.64 -10.53
CA ALA A 138 12.51 -9.95 -9.17
C ALA A 138 12.95 -11.37 -8.73
N THR A 139 13.10 -12.31 -9.66
CA THR A 139 13.52 -13.69 -9.35
C THR A 139 14.93 -13.79 -8.76
N ARG A 140 15.79 -12.81 -9.00
CA ARG A 140 17.14 -12.78 -8.40
C ARG A 140 17.13 -12.65 -6.88
N TYR A 141 15.99 -12.20 -6.30
CA TYR A 141 15.81 -12.08 -4.86
C TYR A 141 15.20 -13.32 -4.23
N ASN A 142 14.82 -14.33 -5.01
CA ASN A 142 14.08 -15.50 -4.54
C ASN A 142 14.83 -16.26 -3.43
N SER A 143 16.13 -16.49 -3.58
CA SER A 143 16.95 -17.17 -2.55
C SER A 143 16.94 -16.38 -1.24
N MET A 144 17.16 -15.07 -1.32
CA MET A 144 17.12 -14.19 -0.14
C MET A 144 15.74 -14.17 0.51
N GLN A 145 14.66 -14.11 -0.29
CA GLN A 145 13.29 -14.13 0.23
C GLN A 145 12.95 -15.47 0.91
N ALA A 146 13.41 -16.59 0.35
CA ALA A 146 13.24 -17.92 0.97
C ALA A 146 14.01 -18.05 2.28
N GLN A 147 15.25 -17.54 2.34
CA GLN A 147 16.06 -17.48 3.57
C GLN A 147 15.36 -16.66 4.67
N GLU A 148 14.82 -15.50 4.31
CA GLU A 148 14.07 -14.66 5.26
C GLU A 148 12.77 -15.34 5.73
N ALA A 149 12.08 -16.08 4.85
CA ALA A 149 10.88 -16.83 5.21
C ALA A 149 11.21 -18.00 6.14
N ALA A 150 12.33 -18.70 5.90
CA ALA A 150 12.85 -19.70 6.82
C ALA A 150 13.15 -19.12 8.21
N TYR A 151 13.81 -17.97 8.24
CA TYR A 151 14.09 -17.28 9.49
C TYR A 151 12.80 -16.77 10.19
N LEU A 152 11.80 -16.30 9.43
CA LEU A 152 10.49 -15.96 10.01
C LEU A 152 9.86 -17.17 10.69
N ALA A 153 9.79 -18.31 10.01
CA ALA A 153 9.23 -19.53 10.58
C ALA A 153 10.04 -20.02 11.81
N LEU A 154 11.38 -19.97 11.75
CA LEU A 154 12.24 -20.29 12.88
C LEU A 154 11.99 -19.34 14.07
N SER A 155 11.89 -18.06 13.83
CA SER A 155 11.60 -17.05 14.85
C SER A 155 10.23 -17.28 15.51
N LEU A 156 9.20 -17.58 14.72
CA LEU A 156 7.86 -17.91 15.22
C LEU A 156 7.85 -19.19 16.08
N LEU A 157 8.70 -20.15 15.75
CA LEU A 157 8.88 -21.38 16.52
C LEU A 157 9.61 -21.16 17.85
N GLN A 158 10.73 -20.42 17.81
CA GLN A 158 11.62 -20.22 18.96
C GLN A 158 11.15 -19.15 19.92
N HIS A 159 10.36 -18.15 19.43
CA HIS A 159 9.92 -16.99 20.19
C HIS A 159 8.39 -16.82 20.16
N PRO A 160 7.61 -17.84 20.55
CA PRO A 160 6.14 -17.75 20.54
C PRO A 160 5.59 -16.69 21.49
N GLU A 161 6.39 -16.25 22.48
CA GLU A 161 6.05 -15.18 23.43
C GLU A 161 6.13 -13.77 22.82
N LYS A 162 6.79 -13.61 21.67
CA LYS A 162 6.87 -12.32 20.98
C LYS A 162 5.61 -12.09 20.14
N PRO A 163 5.08 -10.86 20.11
CA PRO A 163 3.90 -10.55 19.30
C PRO A 163 4.09 -11.00 17.83
N PHE A 164 3.10 -11.68 17.29
CA PHE A 164 3.12 -12.16 15.90
C PHE A 164 3.41 -11.02 14.93
N ARG A 165 2.71 -9.88 15.09
CA ARG A 165 2.93 -8.70 14.24
C ARG A 165 4.38 -8.21 14.27
N ARG A 166 5.04 -8.20 15.43
CA ARG A 166 6.44 -7.78 15.52
C ARG A 166 7.37 -8.67 14.68
N GLN A 167 7.10 -9.96 14.62
CA GLN A 167 7.90 -10.90 13.83
C GLN A 167 7.66 -10.73 12.33
N LEU A 168 6.41 -10.49 11.91
CA LEU A 168 6.06 -10.16 10.52
C LEU A 168 6.70 -8.83 10.08
N HIS A 169 6.64 -7.83 10.95
CA HIS A 169 7.26 -6.51 10.71
C HIS A 169 8.76 -6.62 10.50
N ARG A 170 9.47 -7.35 11.39
CA ARG A 170 10.89 -7.67 11.23
C ARG A 170 11.16 -8.35 9.89
N PHE A 171 10.35 -9.35 9.51
CA PHE A 171 10.48 -10.05 8.23
C PHE A 171 10.34 -9.09 7.05
N ALA A 172 9.27 -8.30 7.01
CA ALA A 172 9.02 -7.34 5.93
C ALA A 172 10.14 -6.29 5.84
N ALA A 173 10.61 -5.78 6.99
CA ALA A 173 11.73 -4.86 7.07
C ALA A 173 13.02 -5.48 6.52
N SER A 174 13.35 -6.72 6.94
CA SER A 174 14.56 -7.41 6.52
C SER A 174 14.56 -7.68 5.01
N VAL A 175 13.47 -8.23 4.48
CA VAL A 175 13.36 -8.54 3.05
C VAL A 175 13.57 -7.30 2.18
N ILE A 176 12.88 -6.20 2.47
CA ILE A 176 13.01 -4.99 1.64
C ILE A 176 14.35 -4.27 1.89
N PHE A 177 14.86 -4.28 3.12
CA PHE A 177 16.16 -3.69 3.43
C PHE A 177 17.27 -4.38 2.67
N ARG A 178 17.33 -5.71 2.70
CA ARG A 178 18.31 -6.51 1.97
C ARG A 178 18.21 -6.33 0.47
N ALA A 179 16.99 -6.31 -0.08
CA ALA A 179 16.79 -6.08 -1.51
C ALA A 179 17.24 -4.68 -1.95
N VAL A 180 17.01 -3.65 -1.13
CA VAL A 180 17.32 -2.26 -1.48
C VAL A 180 18.78 -1.92 -1.17
N TYR A 181 19.26 -2.26 0.04
CA TYR A 181 20.56 -1.81 0.57
C TYR A 181 21.59 -2.93 0.73
N GLY A 182 21.17 -4.19 0.72
CA GLY A 182 22.03 -5.34 1.01
C GLY A 182 22.17 -5.63 2.51
N GLY A 183 23.16 -6.40 2.87
CA GLY A 183 23.45 -6.80 4.23
C GLY A 183 22.81 -8.12 4.64
N ASP A 184 22.93 -8.45 5.92
CA ASP A 184 22.48 -9.69 6.50
C ASP A 184 21.02 -9.61 6.97
N THR A 185 20.43 -10.77 7.27
CA THR A 185 19.11 -10.89 7.89
C THR A 185 19.04 -10.10 9.19
N ILE A 186 18.03 -9.25 9.32
CA ILE A 186 17.78 -8.51 10.57
C ILE A 186 17.29 -9.49 11.64
N GLN A 187 18.02 -9.60 12.73
CA GLN A 187 17.68 -10.51 13.81
C GLN A 187 16.58 -9.93 14.69
N LEU A 188 15.68 -10.77 15.20
CA LEU A 188 14.52 -10.35 16.00
C LEU A 188 14.94 -9.67 17.33
N LEU A 189 16.03 -10.15 17.91
CA LEU A 189 16.49 -9.73 19.25
C LEU A 189 17.57 -8.65 19.22
N ASP A 190 18.12 -8.35 18.06
CA ASP A 190 19.17 -7.33 17.90
C ASP A 190 18.58 -5.93 17.76
N VAL A 191 19.48 -4.96 17.73
CA VAL A 191 19.13 -3.56 17.46
C VAL A 191 18.65 -3.47 16.01
N ASP A 192 17.42 -3.04 15.84
CA ASP A 192 16.84 -2.90 14.52
C ASP A 192 17.51 -1.76 13.74
N PRO A 193 18.20 -2.07 12.63
CA PRO A 193 18.85 -1.06 11.82
C PRO A 193 17.85 -0.17 11.08
N THR A 194 16.58 -0.59 10.94
CA THR A 194 15.55 0.13 10.18
C THR A 194 14.78 1.14 11.00
N LYS A 195 14.89 1.06 12.34
CA LYS A 195 14.10 1.85 13.30
C LYS A 195 14.02 3.35 12.96
N ARG A 196 15.14 3.97 12.55
CA ARG A 196 15.11 5.40 12.20
C ARG A 196 14.30 5.70 10.94
N ILE A 197 14.33 4.82 9.94
CA ILE A 197 13.50 5.00 8.73
C ILE A 197 12.02 4.79 9.08
N GLU A 198 11.71 3.86 9.97
CA GLU A 198 10.35 3.61 10.46
C GLU A 198 9.77 4.82 11.19
N GLU A 199 10.50 5.40 12.13
CA GLU A 199 10.11 6.63 12.81
C GLU A 199 9.81 7.77 11.81
N LEU A 200 10.66 7.94 10.80
CA LEU A 200 10.47 8.93 9.73
C LEU A 200 9.26 8.60 8.86
N THR A 201 8.99 7.30 8.63
CA THR A 201 7.81 6.85 7.88
C THR A 201 6.54 7.21 8.64
N ASP A 202 6.43 6.88 9.91
CA ASP A 202 5.27 7.17 10.76
C ASP A 202 4.97 8.66 10.82
N GLU A 203 5.99 9.50 11.02
CA GLU A 203 5.82 10.95 11.01
C GLU A 203 5.29 11.46 9.66
N SER A 204 5.80 10.92 8.55
CA SER A 204 5.37 11.31 7.20
C SER A 204 3.95 10.84 6.89
N MET A 205 3.57 9.62 7.32
CA MET A 205 2.21 9.10 7.18
C MET A 205 1.22 9.96 7.96
N HIS A 206 1.57 10.35 9.18
CA HIS A 206 0.75 11.30 9.96
C HIS A 206 0.58 12.66 9.24
N ALA A 207 1.61 13.14 8.56
CA ALA A 207 1.54 14.37 7.77
C ALA A 207 0.66 14.24 6.52
N MET A 208 0.46 13.01 5.98
CA MET A 208 -0.39 12.75 4.82
C MET A 208 -1.89 12.72 5.15
N MET A 209 -2.27 12.63 6.43
CA MET A 209 -3.67 12.64 6.83
C MET A 209 -4.32 13.99 6.53
N PRO A 210 -5.41 14.05 5.73
CA PRO A 210 -6.06 15.31 5.35
C PRO A 210 -6.49 16.15 6.55
N GLN A 211 -6.98 15.53 7.62
CA GLN A 211 -7.39 16.23 8.85
C GLN A 211 -6.23 16.92 9.56
N ASN A 212 -4.99 16.52 9.31
CA ASN A 212 -3.78 17.12 9.88
C ASN A 212 -3.21 18.25 9.02
N SER A 213 -3.89 18.63 7.94
CA SER A 213 -3.36 19.57 6.95
C SER A 213 -4.34 20.65 6.56
N VAL A 214 -4.40 21.72 7.36
CA VAL A 214 -5.22 22.91 7.03
C VAL A 214 -4.86 23.49 5.66
N VAL A 215 -3.58 23.43 5.26
CA VAL A 215 -3.13 23.96 3.96
C VAL A 215 -3.57 23.10 2.77
N ASP A 216 -3.86 21.82 2.96
CA ASP A 216 -4.39 20.97 1.90
C ASP A 216 -5.91 21.18 1.72
N ILE A 217 -6.62 21.55 2.81
CA ILE A 217 -8.02 21.92 2.77
C ILE A 217 -8.18 23.35 2.19
N PHE A 218 -7.28 24.26 2.58
CA PHE A 218 -7.29 25.67 2.17
C PHE A 218 -5.97 26.05 1.49
N PRO A 219 -5.76 25.70 0.21
CA PRO A 219 -4.49 25.90 -0.51
C PRO A 219 -4.03 27.36 -0.61
N PHE A 220 -4.94 28.32 -0.48
CA PHE A 220 -4.61 29.75 -0.48
C PHE A 220 -3.74 30.16 0.72
N LEU A 221 -3.67 29.36 1.78
CA LEU A 221 -2.79 29.58 2.94
C LEU A 221 -1.33 29.22 2.65
N LYS A 222 -1.04 28.53 1.54
CA LYS A 222 0.33 28.10 1.19
C LYS A 222 1.35 29.24 1.21
N PRO A 223 1.12 30.43 0.62
CA PRO A 223 2.10 31.52 0.63
C PRO A 223 2.42 32.01 2.04
N LEU A 224 1.42 32.05 2.93
CA LEU A 224 1.62 32.42 4.34
C LEU A 224 2.48 31.41 5.07
N ILE A 225 2.13 30.12 4.97
CA ILE A 225 2.86 29.03 5.63
C ILE A 225 4.29 28.93 5.09
N GLN A 226 4.50 29.17 3.79
CA GLN A 226 5.84 29.20 3.21
C GLN A 226 6.73 30.31 3.76
N ARG A 227 6.15 31.48 4.10
CA ARG A 227 6.91 32.64 4.61
C ARG A 227 7.22 32.52 6.10
N VAL A 228 6.37 31.89 6.89
CA VAL A 228 6.49 31.82 8.35
C VAL A 228 7.21 30.52 8.76
N LYS A 229 8.48 30.62 9.12
CA LYS A 229 9.34 29.46 9.49
C LYS A 229 8.74 28.58 10.61
N TRP A 230 8.02 29.20 11.56
CA TRP A 230 7.40 28.48 12.66
C TRP A 230 6.44 27.37 12.19
N PHE A 231 5.62 27.65 11.16
CA PHE A 231 4.69 26.65 10.61
C PHE A 231 5.38 25.49 9.88
N ARG A 232 6.64 25.66 9.47
CA ARG A 232 7.42 24.66 8.73
C ARG A 232 8.48 23.96 9.57
N LYS A 233 8.69 24.40 10.82
CA LYS A 233 9.80 23.93 11.67
C LYS A 233 9.86 22.41 11.75
N GLN A 234 8.73 21.75 12.00
CA GLN A 234 8.65 20.28 12.08
C GLN A 234 8.97 19.62 10.73
N ALA A 235 8.39 20.10 9.64
CA ALA A 235 8.62 19.56 8.30
C ALA A 235 10.07 19.78 7.83
N ASP A 236 10.67 20.92 8.13
CA ASP A 236 12.07 21.23 7.79
C ASP A 236 13.04 20.35 8.60
N SER A 237 12.76 20.10 9.89
CA SER A 237 13.54 19.17 10.73
C SER A 237 13.43 17.74 10.19
N TRP A 238 12.20 17.28 9.96
CA TRP A 238 11.95 15.96 9.40
C TRP A 238 12.69 15.76 8.07
N PHE A 239 12.63 16.74 7.16
CA PHE A 239 13.32 16.64 5.86
C PHE A 239 14.83 16.51 6.03
N SER A 240 15.43 17.30 6.93
CA SER A 240 16.88 17.25 7.22
C SER A 240 17.29 15.87 7.73
N ASP A 241 16.53 15.32 8.67
CA ASP A 241 16.79 14.00 9.26
C ASP A 241 16.62 12.88 8.23
N ALA A 242 15.54 12.94 7.44
CA ALA A 242 15.25 11.98 6.38
C ALA A 242 16.33 12.02 5.27
N GLU A 243 16.79 13.21 4.88
CA GLU A 243 17.86 13.38 3.90
C GLU A 243 19.19 12.81 4.40
N GLN A 244 19.51 13.05 5.67
CA GLN A 244 20.72 12.50 6.29
C GLN A 244 20.67 10.97 6.36
N GLU A 245 19.54 10.40 6.74
CA GLU A 245 19.35 8.94 6.80
C GLU A 245 19.38 8.31 5.40
N ALA A 246 18.68 8.91 4.41
CA ALA A 246 18.71 8.44 3.03
C ALA A 246 20.14 8.44 2.47
N LYS A 247 20.92 9.51 2.74
CA LYS A 247 22.31 9.61 2.34
C LYS A 247 23.16 8.53 3.02
N ARG A 248 23.02 8.38 4.33
CA ARG A 248 23.78 7.40 5.13
C ARG A 248 23.56 5.98 4.60
N ARG A 249 22.31 5.58 4.35
CA ARG A 249 21.97 4.25 3.84
C ARG A 249 22.45 4.03 2.44
N TYR A 250 22.23 5.00 1.56
CA TYR A 250 22.66 4.91 0.18
C TYR A 250 24.18 4.77 0.08
N ASP A 251 24.94 5.61 0.78
CA ASP A 251 26.39 5.59 0.74
C ASP A 251 26.98 4.30 1.33
N ALA A 252 26.37 3.77 2.42
CA ALA A 252 26.76 2.49 3.01
C ALA A 252 26.49 1.26 2.13
N ALA A 253 25.50 1.36 1.24
CA ALA A 253 25.11 0.29 0.33
C ALA A 253 25.86 0.33 -1.01
N LEU A 254 26.72 1.33 -1.23
CA LEU A 254 27.56 1.36 -2.43
C LEU A 254 28.65 0.27 -2.33
N PRO A 255 28.92 -0.45 -3.45
CA PRO A 255 29.91 -1.50 -3.46
C PRO A 255 31.31 -0.94 -3.13
N THR A 256 32.00 -1.63 -2.24
CA THR A 256 33.45 -1.53 -2.07
C THR A 256 34.12 -2.47 -3.05
N ASP A 257 35.37 -2.20 -3.40
CA ASP A 257 36.12 -2.91 -4.46
C ASP A 257 35.89 -4.43 -4.46
N GLY A 258 35.38 -4.93 -5.62
CA GLY A 258 35.24 -6.35 -5.89
C GLY A 258 33.91 -7.01 -5.49
N TRP A 259 32.92 -6.26 -5.01
CA TRP A 259 31.61 -6.82 -4.60
C TRP A 259 30.53 -6.60 -5.66
N GLU A 260 30.04 -7.69 -6.27
CA GLU A 260 28.85 -7.65 -7.13
C GLU A 260 27.59 -7.76 -6.27
N ALA A 261 27.15 -6.63 -5.70
CA ALA A 261 25.93 -6.59 -4.94
C ALA A 261 24.71 -6.53 -5.87
N THR A 262 23.82 -7.51 -5.77
CA THR A 262 22.54 -7.54 -6.50
C THR A 262 21.47 -6.73 -5.77
N THR A 263 21.71 -5.46 -5.45
CA THR A 263 20.79 -4.59 -4.73
C THR A 263 20.20 -3.52 -5.66
N VAL A 264 19.06 -2.96 -5.25
CA VAL A 264 18.45 -1.83 -5.98
C VAL A 264 19.38 -0.62 -5.98
N VAL A 265 20.07 -0.33 -4.86
CA VAL A 265 21.06 0.77 -4.79
C VAL A 265 22.16 0.57 -5.81
N HIS A 266 22.72 -0.64 -5.93
CA HIS A 266 23.75 -0.94 -6.91
C HIS A 266 23.26 -0.71 -8.33
N ASP A 267 22.11 -1.31 -8.71
CA ASP A 267 21.53 -1.17 -10.06
C ASP A 267 21.25 0.29 -10.42
N VAL A 268 20.68 1.03 -9.46
CA VAL A 268 20.38 2.46 -9.66
C VAL A 268 21.67 3.24 -9.83
N ASN A 269 22.68 2.98 -9.01
CA ASN A 269 23.97 3.70 -9.03
C ASN A 269 24.69 3.55 -10.37
N ILE A 270 24.83 2.32 -10.88
CA ILE A 270 25.52 2.06 -12.14
C ILE A 270 24.74 2.59 -13.36
N ASN A 271 23.42 2.70 -13.25
CA ASN A 271 22.55 3.13 -14.34
C ASN A 271 22.09 4.60 -14.24
N MET A 272 22.57 5.39 -13.27
CA MET A 272 22.15 6.79 -13.10
C MET A 272 22.28 7.61 -14.39
N GLY A 273 23.42 7.50 -15.08
CA GLY A 273 23.66 8.19 -16.36
C GLY A 273 22.71 7.75 -17.47
N LYS A 274 22.41 6.46 -17.59
CA LYS A 274 21.46 5.89 -18.55
C LYS A 274 20.04 6.43 -18.38
N TYR A 275 19.60 6.66 -17.14
CA TYR A 275 18.26 7.13 -16.85
C TYR A 275 18.19 8.65 -16.65
N GLY A 276 19.31 9.35 -16.56
CA GLY A 276 19.35 10.78 -16.27
C GLY A 276 18.91 11.11 -14.84
N ILE A 277 19.29 10.26 -13.87
CA ILE A 277 18.95 10.38 -12.46
C ILE A 277 20.17 10.91 -11.70
N THR A 278 19.97 11.89 -10.82
CA THR A 278 21.03 12.37 -9.93
C THR A 278 21.19 11.46 -8.71
N LYS A 279 22.37 11.48 -8.06
CA LYS A 279 22.60 10.77 -6.79
C LYS A 279 21.57 11.15 -5.73
N HIS A 280 21.22 12.43 -5.62
CA HIS A 280 20.21 12.91 -4.67
C HIS A 280 18.82 12.28 -4.93
N GLN A 281 18.42 12.16 -6.20
CA GLN A 281 17.17 11.48 -6.58
C GLN A 281 17.23 9.97 -6.29
N ALA A 282 18.39 9.35 -6.52
CA ALA A 282 18.60 7.92 -6.24
C ALA A 282 18.46 7.60 -4.75
N MET A 283 19.07 8.40 -3.88
CA MET A 283 18.97 8.26 -2.42
C MET A 283 17.50 8.31 -1.94
N TRP A 284 16.75 9.34 -2.35
CA TRP A 284 15.37 9.49 -1.98
C TRP A 284 14.46 8.40 -2.57
N MET A 285 14.75 7.97 -3.78
CA MET A 285 14.00 6.91 -4.46
C MET A 285 14.15 5.56 -3.74
N THR A 286 15.36 5.19 -3.35
CA THR A 286 15.63 3.93 -2.63
C THR A 286 15.05 3.96 -1.21
N MET A 287 15.11 5.10 -0.51
CA MET A 287 14.43 5.27 0.78
C MET A 287 12.89 5.15 0.63
N ALA A 288 12.31 5.73 -0.41
CA ALA A 288 10.87 5.63 -0.66
C ALA A 288 10.44 4.18 -0.97
N LEU A 289 11.28 3.36 -1.60
CA LEU A 289 11.03 1.94 -1.81
C LEU A 289 10.99 1.18 -0.50
N PHE A 290 11.92 1.43 0.41
CA PHE A 290 11.92 0.81 1.73
C PHE A 290 10.64 1.18 2.50
N MET A 291 10.35 2.49 2.63
CA MET A 291 9.17 2.99 3.34
C MET A 291 7.86 2.38 2.83
N ALA A 292 7.71 2.22 1.50
CA ALA A 292 6.51 1.65 0.90
C ALA A 292 6.44 0.12 1.02
N GLY A 293 7.56 -0.57 0.92
CA GLY A 293 7.60 -2.04 0.82
C GLY A 293 7.46 -2.74 2.18
N GLN A 294 7.91 -2.12 3.26
CA GLN A 294 7.86 -2.70 4.60
C GLN A 294 6.43 -2.75 5.12
N GLU A 295 5.76 -1.62 5.28
CA GLU A 295 4.45 -1.51 5.93
C GLU A 295 3.35 -2.27 5.17
N THR A 296 3.36 -2.20 3.84
CA THR A 296 2.35 -2.88 3.02
C THR A 296 2.49 -4.41 3.07
N SER A 297 3.72 -4.94 3.11
CA SER A 297 3.99 -6.37 3.22
C SER A 297 3.65 -6.92 4.61
N ASP A 298 4.04 -6.20 5.68
CA ASP A 298 3.65 -6.50 7.05
C ASP A 298 2.13 -6.59 7.18
N THR A 299 1.42 -5.55 6.72
CA THR A 299 -0.04 -5.50 6.75
C THR A 299 -0.68 -6.68 6.02
N ALA A 300 -0.20 -7.03 4.82
CA ALA A 300 -0.75 -8.16 4.06
C ALA A 300 -0.55 -9.50 4.79
N LEU A 301 0.62 -9.75 5.36
CA LEU A 301 0.89 -10.96 6.14
C LEU A 301 0.10 -11.01 7.45
N TYR A 302 -0.15 -9.85 8.08
CA TYR A 302 -0.95 -9.78 9.28
C TYR A 302 -2.43 -10.07 8.99
N ILE A 303 -2.96 -9.59 7.85
CA ILE A 303 -4.30 -9.94 7.33
C ILE A 303 -4.35 -11.43 6.97
N PHE A 304 -3.30 -11.99 6.37
CA PHE A 304 -3.21 -13.43 6.10
C PHE A 304 -3.34 -14.24 7.41
N GLY A 305 -2.62 -13.88 8.47
CA GLY A 305 -2.71 -14.55 9.77
C GLY A 305 -4.14 -14.54 10.31
N LEU A 306 -4.82 -13.38 10.26
CA LEU A 306 -6.23 -13.26 10.65
C LEU A 306 -7.14 -14.15 9.78
N ALA A 307 -6.90 -14.17 8.46
CA ALA A 307 -7.68 -15.01 7.54
C ALA A 307 -7.52 -16.50 7.85
N MET A 308 -6.32 -16.97 8.17
CA MET A 308 -6.09 -18.39 8.49
C MET A 308 -6.75 -18.80 9.82
N LEU A 309 -6.87 -17.89 10.78
CA LEU A 309 -7.59 -18.12 12.02
C LEU A 309 -9.10 -18.22 11.80
N HIS A 310 -9.68 -17.39 10.94
CA HIS A 310 -11.12 -17.41 10.63
C HIS A 310 -11.53 -18.48 9.62
N HIS A 311 -10.58 -18.96 8.80
CA HIS A 311 -10.81 -19.90 7.70
C HIS A 311 -9.86 -21.10 7.76
N PRO A 312 -9.93 -21.92 8.85
CA PRO A 312 -9.03 -23.07 9.03
C PRO A 312 -9.16 -24.11 7.93
N GLU A 313 -10.30 -24.17 7.23
CA GLU A 313 -10.51 -25.04 6.06
C GLU A 313 -9.62 -24.65 4.88
N ALA A 314 -9.41 -23.35 4.64
CA ALA A 314 -8.50 -22.85 3.62
C ALA A 314 -7.04 -23.17 3.99
N ALA A 315 -6.64 -22.93 5.25
CA ALA A 315 -5.33 -23.33 5.76
C ALA A 315 -5.10 -24.83 5.57
N SER A 316 -6.06 -25.69 5.99
CA SER A 316 -5.97 -27.14 5.85
C SER A 316 -5.84 -27.60 4.40
N THR A 317 -6.52 -26.95 3.46
CA THR A 317 -6.42 -27.28 2.03
C THR A 317 -5.03 -26.97 1.48
N ALA A 318 -4.47 -25.78 1.79
CA ALA A 318 -3.10 -25.44 1.42
C ALA A 318 -2.08 -26.39 2.06
N GLN A 319 -2.28 -26.76 3.33
CA GLN A 319 -1.42 -27.67 4.05
C GLN A 319 -1.36 -29.06 3.41
N ARG A 320 -2.51 -29.60 2.97
CA ARG A 320 -2.54 -30.88 2.22
C ARG A 320 -1.75 -30.80 0.90
N GLN A 321 -1.85 -29.66 0.18
CA GLN A 321 -1.10 -29.47 -1.05
C GLN A 321 0.41 -29.38 -0.76
N LEU A 322 0.82 -28.60 0.26
CA LEU A 322 2.20 -28.49 0.70
C LEU A 322 2.78 -29.84 1.16
N ASP A 323 2.01 -30.64 1.89
CA ASP A 323 2.44 -31.97 2.32
C ASP A 323 2.65 -32.92 1.12
N ALA A 324 1.79 -32.83 0.10
CA ALA A 324 1.90 -33.66 -1.10
C ALA A 324 3.08 -33.24 -2.00
N VAL A 325 3.43 -31.94 -2.06
CA VAL A 325 4.48 -31.42 -2.94
C VAL A 325 5.84 -31.40 -2.25
N CYS A 326 5.92 -30.87 -1.02
CA CYS A 326 7.17 -30.64 -0.31
C CYS A 326 7.50 -31.75 0.70
N GLY A 327 6.49 -32.48 1.20
CA GLY A 327 6.71 -33.46 2.26
C GLY A 327 7.33 -32.82 3.49
N ASP A 328 8.47 -33.38 3.95
CA ASP A 328 9.22 -32.84 5.10
C ASP A 328 10.25 -31.77 4.74
N CYS A 329 10.45 -31.49 3.45
CA CYS A 329 11.31 -30.40 3.00
C CYS A 329 10.57 -29.06 3.07
N ALA A 330 11.31 -28.00 3.37
CA ALA A 330 10.76 -26.66 3.32
C ALA A 330 10.36 -26.24 1.88
N PRO A 331 9.26 -25.50 1.67
CA PRO A 331 8.84 -25.08 0.35
C PRO A 331 9.84 -24.11 -0.29
N THR A 332 9.98 -24.22 -1.61
CA THR A 332 10.87 -23.38 -2.43
C THR A 332 10.09 -22.65 -3.54
N PHE A 333 10.74 -21.73 -4.23
CA PHE A 333 10.15 -21.11 -5.42
C PHE A 333 10.00 -22.08 -6.61
N GLU A 334 10.75 -23.18 -6.65
CA GLU A 334 10.61 -24.23 -7.66
C GLU A 334 9.31 -25.05 -7.49
N ASP A 335 8.78 -25.07 -6.28
CA ASP A 335 7.52 -25.75 -5.97
C ASP A 335 6.29 -24.93 -6.33
N ARG A 336 6.44 -23.62 -6.57
CA ARG A 336 5.34 -22.65 -6.70
C ARG A 336 4.29 -23.05 -7.73
N GLU A 337 4.71 -23.54 -8.90
CA GLU A 337 3.78 -23.96 -9.96
C GLU A 337 2.90 -25.15 -9.53
N LYS A 338 3.35 -25.95 -8.55
CA LYS A 338 2.62 -27.08 -7.96
C LYS A 338 1.82 -26.66 -6.72
N LEU A 339 1.91 -25.40 -6.29
CA LEU A 339 1.27 -24.84 -5.10
C LEU A 339 0.25 -23.73 -5.45
N PRO A 340 -0.63 -23.91 -6.45
CA PRO A 340 -1.56 -22.89 -6.90
C PRO A 340 -2.51 -22.41 -5.80
N PHE A 341 -2.85 -23.26 -4.82
CA PHE A 341 -3.74 -22.88 -3.74
C PHE A 341 -3.08 -21.89 -2.76
N VAL A 342 -1.76 -21.95 -2.58
CA VAL A 342 -1.02 -20.96 -1.78
C VAL A 342 -1.06 -19.59 -2.47
N ASP A 343 -0.81 -19.53 -3.78
CA ASP A 343 -0.95 -18.27 -4.54
C ASP A 343 -2.40 -17.76 -4.51
N ALA A 344 -3.39 -18.63 -4.57
CA ALA A 344 -4.81 -18.28 -4.45
C ALA A 344 -5.13 -17.69 -3.06
N ILE A 345 -4.56 -18.20 -1.97
CA ILE A 345 -4.67 -17.62 -0.62
C ILE A 345 -4.06 -16.20 -0.59
N VAL A 346 -2.88 -16.01 -1.18
CA VAL A 346 -2.25 -14.67 -1.24
C VAL A 346 -3.16 -13.68 -1.99
N LYS A 347 -3.69 -14.07 -3.15
CA LYS A 347 -4.61 -13.23 -3.93
C LYS A 347 -5.89 -12.91 -3.15
N GLU A 348 -6.49 -13.92 -2.51
CA GLU A 348 -7.71 -13.73 -1.73
C GLU A 348 -7.46 -12.88 -0.48
N THR A 349 -6.31 -12.99 0.16
CA THR A 349 -5.92 -12.12 1.27
C THR A 349 -5.93 -10.64 0.84
N LEU A 350 -5.31 -10.34 -0.30
CA LEU A 350 -5.25 -8.98 -0.86
C LEU A 350 -6.63 -8.47 -1.29
N ARG A 351 -7.51 -9.34 -1.79
CA ARG A 351 -8.89 -8.99 -2.15
C ARG A 351 -9.77 -8.81 -0.92
N TRP A 352 -9.77 -9.78 0.00
CA TRP A 352 -10.73 -9.89 1.10
C TRP A 352 -10.66 -8.70 2.04
N ARG A 353 -9.46 -8.29 2.39
CA ARG A 353 -9.21 -7.10 3.22
C ARG A 353 -8.01 -6.34 2.64
N PRO A 354 -8.22 -5.50 1.60
CA PRO A 354 -7.12 -4.76 0.99
C PRO A 354 -6.47 -3.83 2.02
N GLY A 355 -5.16 -3.96 2.20
CA GLY A 355 -4.39 -3.12 3.12
C GLY A 355 -4.35 -1.65 2.71
N VAL A 356 -4.60 -1.33 1.43
CA VAL A 356 -4.66 0.04 0.89
C VAL A 356 -6.02 0.25 0.19
N PRO A 357 -7.11 0.44 0.96
CA PRO A 357 -8.48 0.36 0.46
C PRO A 357 -8.92 1.49 -0.47
N LEU A 358 -8.22 2.63 -0.47
CA LEU A 358 -8.49 3.78 -1.36
C LEU A 358 -7.38 4.03 -2.37
N SER A 359 -6.42 3.09 -2.50
CA SER A 359 -5.25 3.32 -3.34
C SER A 359 -4.54 4.65 -2.97
N VAL A 360 -3.60 5.11 -3.78
CA VAL A 360 -3.00 6.44 -3.62
C VAL A 360 -3.71 7.38 -4.59
N PRO A 361 -4.30 8.48 -4.13
CA PRO A 361 -5.12 9.37 -4.95
C PRO A 361 -4.43 9.82 -6.24
N HIS A 362 -5.16 9.81 -7.33
CA HIS A 362 -4.76 10.32 -8.65
C HIS A 362 -5.32 11.73 -8.88
N ARG A 363 -4.89 12.38 -9.96
CA ARG A 363 -5.41 13.67 -10.39
C ARG A 363 -5.44 13.75 -11.92
N ALA A 364 -6.50 14.35 -12.44
CA ALA A 364 -6.60 14.71 -13.85
C ALA A 364 -5.58 15.81 -14.20
N SER A 365 -4.68 15.56 -15.16
CA SER A 365 -3.70 16.55 -15.61
C SER A 365 -4.29 17.57 -16.60
N GLU A 366 -5.34 17.16 -17.32
CA GLU A 366 -6.11 17.97 -18.27
C GLU A 366 -7.58 17.58 -18.23
N GLU A 367 -8.44 18.38 -18.83
CA GLU A 367 -9.86 18.05 -18.98
C GLU A 367 -10.07 16.91 -19.97
N PHE A 368 -10.99 16.00 -19.64
CA PHE A 368 -11.35 14.88 -20.51
C PHE A 368 -12.84 14.52 -20.38
N GLU A 369 -13.36 13.82 -21.39
CA GLU A 369 -14.72 13.28 -21.37
C GLU A 369 -14.74 11.79 -21.05
N TYR A 370 -15.74 11.38 -20.24
CA TYR A 370 -16.00 9.98 -19.94
C TYR A 370 -17.48 9.75 -19.73
N ARG A 371 -18.09 8.86 -20.54
CA ARG A 371 -19.53 8.49 -20.50
C ARG A 371 -20.47 9.72 -20.49
N GLY A 372 -20.13 10.76 -21.27
CA GLY A 372 -20.93 12.00 -21.37
C GLY A 372 -20.69 13.02 -20.23
N TYR A 373 -19.89 12.66 -19.25
CA TYR A 373 -19.40 13.60 -18.23
C TYR A 373 -18.14 14.31 -18.68
N VAL A 374 -17.96 15.56 -18.25
CA VAL A 374 -16.72 16.34 -18.45
C VAL A 374 -15.98 16.41 -17.12
N ILE A 375 -14.80 15.85 -17.07
CA ILE A 375 -13.95 15.81 -15.90
C ILE A 375 -12.89 16.91 -16.02
N PRO A 376 -12.96 18.00 -15.25
CA PRO A 376 -12.04 19.11 -15.36
C PRO A 376 -10.61 18.74 -14.97
N ALA A 377 -9.64 19.43 -15.54
CA ALA A 377 -8.26 19.39 -15.07
C ALA A 377 -8.19 19.70 -13.57
N GLY A 378 -7.33 18.99 -12.86
CA GLY A 378 -7.17 19.14 -11.41
C GLY A 378 -8.14 18.32 -10.56
N THR A 379 -9.16 17.65 -11.13
CA THR A 379 -10.05 16.75 -10.39
C THR A 379 -9.22 15.65 -9.72
N VAL A 380 -9.40 15.47 -8.41
CA VAL A 380 -8.81 14.37 -7.66
C VAL A 380 -9.60 13.09 -7.95
N ILE A 381 -8.92 11.99 -8.20
CA ILE A 381 -9.55 10.71 -8.54
C ILE A 381 -9.19 9.71 -7.44
N LEU A 382 -10.20 9.18 -6.78
CA LEU A 382 -10.08 8.18 -5.72
C LEU A 382 -10.51 6.81 -6.26
N ASP A 383 -9.60 5.87 -6.23
CA ASP A 383 -9.84 4.49 -6.61
C ASP A 383 -10.29 3.71 -5.36
N ASN A 384 -11.59 3.42 -5.24
CA ASN A 384 -12.12 2.73 -4.08
C ASN A 384 -12.00 1.21 -4.22
N VAL A 385 -10.79 0.71 -3.98
CA VAL A 385 -10.45 -0.72 -4.03
C VAL A 385 -11.37 -1.54 -3.13
N TRP A 386 -11.72 -1.01 -1.94
CA TRP A 386 -12.65 -1.69 -1.03
C TRP A 386 -14.02 -1.94 -1.67
N SER A 387 -14.59 -0.97 -2.36
CA SER A 387 -15.85 -1.14 -3.09
C SER A 387 -15.73 -2.18 -4.20
N GLN A 388 -14.64 -2.11 -4.96
CA GLN A 388 -14.39 -2.99 -6.12
C GLN A 388 -14.20 -4.45 -5.69
N THR A 389 -13.48 -4.69 -4.60
CA THR A 389 -13.25 -6.04 -4.07
C THR A 389 -14.50 -6.66 -3.45
N ARG A 390 -15.56 -5.88 -3.29
CA ARG A 390 -16.88 -6.28 -2.77
C ARG A 390 -18.00 -6.20 -3.80
N ASP A 391 -17.67 -5.93 -5.05
CA ASP A 391 -18.64 -5.92 -6.14
C ASP A 391 -19.20 -7.35 -6.38
N PRO A 392 -20.49 -7.60 -6.12
CA PRO A 392 -21.08 -8.94 -6.32
C PRO A 392 -21.13 -9.36 -7.78
N ALA A 393 -21.00 -8.41 -8.72
CA ALA A 393 -20.90 -8.72 -10.15
C ALA A 393 -19.53 -9.31 -10.52
N ALA A 394 -18.48 -8.91 -9.77
CA ALA A 394 -17.12 -9.43 -9.96
C ALA A 394 -16.83 -10.64 -9.07
N TYR A 395 -17.34 -10.63 -7.82
CA TYR A 395 -17.03 -11.65 -6.81
C TYR A 395 -18.32 -12.22 -6.19
N LYS A 396 -18.57 -13.49 -6.43
CA LYS A 396 -19.67 -14.20 -5.76
C LYS A 396 -19.39 -14.28 -4.26
N HIS A 397 -20.37 -13.90 -3.41
CA HIS A 397 -20.21 -13.83 -1.95
C HIS A 397 -18.94 -13.06 -1.53
N PRO A 398 -18.83 -11.76 -1.84
CA PRO A 398 -17.58 -11.02 -1.73
C PRO A 398 -17.05 -10.87 -0.30
N GLU A 399 -17.89 -11.00 0.72
CA GLU A 399 -17.46 -10.94 2.14
C GLU A 399 -16.80 -12.24 2.61
N SER A 400 -17.04 -13.37 1.92
CA SER A 400 -16.41 -14.65 2.25
C SER A 400 -14.98 -14.68 1.75
N PHE A 401 -14.08 -15.26 2.57
CA PHE A 401 -12.73 -15.60 2.15
C PHE A 401 -12.77 -16.95 1.41
N ASP A 402 -12.57 -16.92 0.13
CA ASP A 402 -12.65 -18.10 -0.73
C ASP A 402 -11.53 -18.08 -1.80
N PRO A 403 -10.40 -18.72 -1.52
CA PRO A 403 -9.29 -18.80 -2.48
C PRO A 403 -9.64 -19.48 -3.80
N THR A 404 -10.68 -20.35 -3.82
CA THR A 404 -11.03 -21.12 -5.02
C THR A 404 -11.49 -20.24 -6.18
N ARG A 405 -11.91 -19.01 -5.89
CA ARG A 405 -12.29 -18.01 -6.92
C ARG A 405 -11.16 -17.65 -7.89
N PHE A 406 -9.91 -17.93 -7.52
CA PHE A 406 -8.73 -17.69 -8.35
C PHE A 406 -8.24 -18.96 -9.07
N LEU A 407 -8.97 -20.06 -8.95
CA LEU A 407 -8.64 -21.34 -9.55
C LEU A 407 -9.70 -21.74 -10.57
N ASP A 408 -9.26 -22.43 -11.62
CA ASP A 408 -10.17 -23.12 -12.54
C ASP A 408 -10.63 -24.47 -11.94
N ASP A 409 -11.51 -25.19 -12.69
CA ASP A 409 -12.04 -26.48 -12.27
C ASP A 409 -10.96 -27.55 -12.10
N SER A 410 -9.78 -27.39 -12.68
CA SER A 410 -8.60 -28.28 -12.50
C SER A 410 -7.78 -27.94 -11.26
N GLY A 411 -8.08 -26.83 -10.58
CA GLY A 411 -7.29 -26.32 -9.45
C GLY A 411 -6.06 -25.52 -9.87
N THR A 412 -5.95 -25.13 -11.15
CA THR A 412 -4.87 -24.29 -11.68
C THR A 412 -5.24 -22.82 -11.52
N LEU A 413 -4.24 -21.95 -11.27
CA LEU A 413 -4.47 -20.51 -11.18
C LEU A 413 -5.04 -19.93 -12.49
N LEU A 414 -6.13 -19.20 -12.36
CA LEU A 414 -6.70 -18.45 -13.46
C LEU A 414 -5.69 -17.41 -13.96
N PRO A 415 -5.52 -17.26 -15.30
CA PRO A 415 -4.64 -16.26 -15.84
C PRO A 415 -5.18 -14.85 -15.53
N ALA A 416 -4.27 -13.93 -15.22
CA ALA A 416 -4.60 -12.51 -15.16
C ALA A 416 -4.99 -12.04 -16.55
N THR A 417 -6.26 -11.72 -16.75
CA THR A 417 -6.75 -11.17 -18.01
C THR A 417 -6.99 -9.66 -17.88
N ALA A 418 -6.90 -8.95 -19.01
CA ALA A 418 -7.20 -7.51 -19.04
C ALA A 418 -8.64 -7.18 -18.57
N ASP A 419 -9.54 -8.13 -18.64
CA ASP A 419 -10.95 -7.95 -18.26
C ASP A 419 -11.23 -8.32 -16.80
N THR A 420 -10.41 -9.18 -16.19
CA THR A 420 -10.60 -9.59 -14.80
C THR A 420 -9.89 -8.67 -13.82
N HIS A 421 -8.77 -8.06 -14.16
CA HIS A 421 -7.93 -7.18 -13.30
C HIS A 421 -7.81 -7.64 -11.82
N LEU A 422 -8.25 -8.87 -11.54
CA LEU A 422 -8.39 -9.44 -10.21
C LEU A 422 -7.06 -9.51 -9.46
N ASP A 423 -5.96 -9.57 -10.21
CA ASP A 423 -4.60 -9.60 -9.67
C ASP A 423 -4.05 -8.21 -9.33
N GLN A 424 -4.71 -7.14 -9.77
CA GLN A 424 -4.11 -5.79 -9.72
C GLN A 424 -4.73 -4.89 -8.65
N LEU A 425 -5.90 -5.26 -8.09
CA LEU A 425 -6.66 -4.39 -7.19
C LEU A 425 -5.86 -3.90 -5.97
N GLY A 426 -4.97 -4.71 -5.42
CA GLY A 426 -4.10 -4.30 -4.33
C GLY A 426 -2.89 -3.46 -4.76
N PHE A 427 -2.53 -3.46 -6.06
CA PHE A 427 -1.30 -2.86 -6.58
C PHE A 427 -1.52 -1.63 -7.47
N GLY A 428 -2.76 -1.17 -7.61
CA GLY A 428 -3.11 0.01 -8.40
C GLY A 428 -3.04 -0.21 -9.91
N HIS A 429 -3.11 0.86 -10.68
CA HIS A 429 -3.43 0.84 -12.10
C HIS A 429 -2.42 1.58 -12.98
N GLY A 430 -2.36 1.16 -14.24
CA GLY A 430 -1.73 1.85 -15.35
C GLY A 430 -0.29 2.30 -15.09
N ARG A 431 0.00 3.56 -15.35
CA ARG A 431 1.35 4.12 -15.17
C ARG A 431 1.76 4.25 -13.71
N ARG A 432 0.83 4.08 -12.77
CA ARG A 432 1.04 4.15 -11.31
C ARG A 432 0.95 2.79 -10.61
N VAL A 433 0.81 1.69 -11.37
CA VAL A 433 0.86 0.34 -10.80
C VAL A 433 2.09 0.18 -9.90
N CYS A 434 1.99 -0.57 -8.83
CA CYS A 434 3.09 -0.78 -7.87
C CYS A 434 4.38 -1.24 -8.58
N ALA A 435 5.48 -0.55 -8.31
CA ALA A 435 6.78 -0.89 -8.91
C ALA A 435 7.34 -2.20 -8.39
N GLY A 436 7.02 -2.53 -7.15
CA GLY A 436 7.47 -3.74 -6.46
C GLY A 436 6.44 -4.87 -6.47
N ARG A 437 5.41 -4.86 -7.33
CA ARG A 437 4.34 -5.86 -7.34
C ARG A 437 4.87 -7.29 -7.39
N ASP A 438 5.73 -7.58 -8.36
CA ASP A 438 6.22 -8.95 -8.58
C ASP A 438 7.14 -9.40 -7.43
N PHE A 439 7.96 -8.48 -6.91
CA PHE A 439 8.76 -8.70 -5.72
C PHE A 439 7.89 -8.97 -4.47
N ALA A 440 6.84 -8.18 -4.27
CA ALA A 440 5.93 -8.34 -3.14
C ALA A 440 5.14 -9.65 -3.22
N LEU A 441 4.64 -10.03 -4.40
CA LEU A 441 3.95 -11.31 -4.60
C LEU A 441 4.86 -12.50 -4.31
N ASN A 442 6.14 -12.43 -4.71
CA ASN A 442 7.12 -13.45 -4.35
C ASN A 442 7.34 -13.52 -2.83
N THR A 443 7.51 -12.36 -2.19
CA THR A 443 7.66 -12.28 -0.71
C THR A 443 6.46 -12.88 0.02
N LEU A 444 5.23 -12.50 -0.38
CA LEU A 444 4.01 -13.00 0.23
C LEU A 444 3.83 -14.52 0.00
N PHE A 445 4.06 -14.99 -1.23
CA PHE A 445 3.97 -16.40 -1.55
C PHE A 445 4.86 -17.24 -0.64
N ILE A 446 6.16 -16.92 -0.59
CA ILE A 446 7.11 -17.77 0.15
C ILE A 446 6.88 -17.69 1.66
N ALA A 447 6.54 -16.53 2.21
CA ALA A 447 6.23 -16.37 3.63
C ALA A 447 4.95 -17.15 4.01
N CYS A 448 3.88 -17.04 3.20
CA CYS A 448 2.66 -17.82 3.42
C CYS A 448 2.91 -19.34 3.28
N ALA A 449 3.69 -19.75 2.29
CA ALA A 449 4.05 -21.16 2.09
C ALA A 449 4.78 -21.73 3.33
N TYR A 450 5.80 -21.02 3.84
CA TYR A 450 6.53 -21.45 5.05
C TYR A 450 5.62 -21.51 6.28
N MET A 451 4.80 -20.47 6.51
CA MET A 451 3.90 -20.44 7.67
C MET A 451 2.85 -21.56 7.62
N LEU A 452 2.26 -21.81 6.45
CA LEU A 452 1.27 -22.88 6.24
C LEU A 452 1.91 -24.27 6.35
N TRP A 453 3.13 -24.45 5.82
CA TRP A 453 3.86 -25.71 5.89
C TRP A 453 4.29 -26.04 7.32
N ALA A 454 4.73 -25.03 8.08
CA ALA A 454 5.31 -25.19 9.39
C ALA A 454 4.28 -25.29 10.53
N PHE A 455 3.14 -24.59 10.44
CA PHE A 455 2.27 -24.37 11.59
C PHE A 455 0.79 -24.63 11.32
N ARG A 456 0.07 -25.00 12.41
CA ARG A 456 -1.38 -24.84 12.55
C ARG A 456 -1.66 -23.49 13.21
N PHE A 457 -2.73 -22.86 12.78
CA PHE A 457 -3.15 -21.54 13.26
C PHE A 457 -4.32 -21.73 14.21
N GLU A 458 -4.20 -21.30 15.46
CA GLU A 458 -5.22 -21.44 16.47
C GLU A 458 -5.41 -20.12 17.22
N TRP A 459 -6.63 -19.87 17.68
CA TRP A 459 -6.89 -18.77 18.59
C TRP A 459 -6.28 -19.06 19.96
N PRO A 460 -5.73 -18.03 20.66
CA PRO A 460 -5.39 -18.20 22.07
C PRO A 460 -6.67 -18.42 22.89
N VAL A 461 -6.54 -19.11 24.00
CA VAL A 461 -7.64 -19.38 24.94
C VAL A 461 -7.42 -18.62 26.23
N ASP A 462 -8.52 -18.21 26.88
CA ASP A 462 -8.50 -17.63 28.22
C ASP A 462 -8.33 -18.72 29.32
N GLU A 463 -8.36 -18.30 30.58
CA GLU A 463 -8.22 -19.21 31.73
C GLU A 463 -9.36 -20.24 31.83
N GLU A 464 -10.49 -19.98 31.19
CA GLU A 464 -11.66 -20.86 31.13
C GLU A 464 -11.62 -21.78 29.91
N GLY A 465 -10.60 -21.67 29.04
CA GLY A 465 -10.44 -22.47 27.82
C GLY A 465 -11.26 -21.97 26.64
N LYS A 466 -11.82 -20.77 26.71
CA LYS A 466 -12.57 -20.16 25.62
C LYS A 466 -11.65 -19.37 24.68
N GLU A 467 -11.87 -19.50 23.39
CA GLU A 467 -11.08 -18.78 22.37
C GLU A 467 -11.23 -17.25 22.50
N ILE A 468 -10.09 -16.54 22.43
CA ILE A 468 -10.03 -15.08 22.39
C ILE A 468 -9.99 -14.67 20.91
N VAL A 469 -11.18 -14.43 20.35
CA VAL A 469 -11.37 -14.17 18.91
C VAL A 469 -11.35 -12.65 18.63
N CYS A 470 -10.53 -12.22 17.66
CA CYS A 470 -10.62 -10.89 17.07
C CYS A 470 -11.62 -10.89 15.92
N GLY A 471 -12.53 -9.93 15.87
CA GLY A 471 -13.52 -9.82 14.80
C GLY A 471 -12.90 -9.51 13.44
N VAL A 472 -13.48 -10.06 12.37
CA VAL A 472 -13.01 -9.90 10.98
C VAL A 472 -12.98 -8.45 10.47
N ASP A 473 -13.66 -7.53 11.14
CA ASP A 473 -13.76 -6.12 10.79
C ASP A 473 -13.15 -5.17 11.85
N GLU A 474 -12.46 -5.75 12.83
CA GLU A 474 -11.72 -5.00 13.84
C GLU A 474 -10.39 -4.51 13.29
N PHE A 475 -10.43 -3.36 12.64
CA PHE A 475 -9.27 -2.75 11.99
C PHE A 475 -8.91 -1.41 12.63
N GLN A 476 -7.68 -0.99 12.39
CA GLN A 476 -7.18 0.36 12.64
C GLN A 476 -6.83 1.02 11.31
N ASP A 477 -7.11 2.32 11.22
CA ASP A 477 -6.87 3.15 10.04
C ASP A 477 -5.67 4.05 10.31
N THR A 478 -4.60 3.88 9.54
CA THR A 478 -3.35 4.64 9.66
C THR A 478 -3.16 5.65 8.53
N SER A 479 -4.22 6.03 7.82
CA SER A 479 -4.27 7.01 6.72
C SER A 479 -4.25 6.41 5.32
N ILE A 480 -3.17 5.78 4.90
CA ILE A 480 -3.06 5.11 3.58
C ILE A 480 -3.37 3.64 3.73
N THR A 481 -2.87 3.02 4.80
CA THR A 481 -3.07 1.62 5.11
C THR A 481 -4.15 1.40 6.16
N VAL A 482 -4.75 0.22 6.12
CA VAL A 482 -5.61 -0.31 7.18
C VAL A 482 -5.12 -1.71 7.54
N SER A 483 -5.01 -1.98 8.83
CA SER A 483 -4.57 -3.28 9.33
C SER A 483 -5.47 -3.77 10.44
N PRO A 484 -5.57 -5.09 10.68
CA PRO A 484 -6.27 -5.61 11.86
C PRO A 484 -5.77 -4.95 13.14
N ARG A 485 -6.65 -4.79 14.12
CA ARG A 485 -6.22 -4.50 15.50
C ARG A 485 -5.34 -5.63 16.00
N GLU A 486 -4.60 -5.37 17.06
CA GLU A 486 -3.76 -6.40 17.65
C GLU A 486 -4.60 -7.60 18.09
N PHE A 487 -4.18 -8.79 17.67
CA PHE A 487 -4.79 -10.06 18.03
C PHE A 487 -3.74 -11.09 18.39
N GLY A 488 -4.12 -12.01 19.27
CA GLY A 488 -3.29 -13.16 19.61
C GLY A 488 -3.43 -14.28 18.58
N ILE A 489 -2.36 -15.03 18.41
CA ILE A 489 -2.32 -16.25 17.59
C ILE A 489 -1.42 -17.29 18.23
N VAL A 490 -1.83 -18.55 18.21
CA VAL A 490 -1.03 -19.69 18.63
C VAL A 490 -0.63 -20.48 17.39
N LEU A 491 0.65 -20.58 17.15
CA LEU A 491 1.23 -21.33 16.03
C LEU A 491 1.79 -22.65 16.53
N LYS A 492 1.09 -23.76 16.25
CA LYS A 492 1.52 -25.09 16.65
C LYS A 492 2.33 -25.76 15.55
N PRO A 493 3.55 -26.26 15.83
CA PRO A 493 4.36 -26.97 14.85
C PRO A 493 3.58 -28.18 14.27
N ARG A 494 3.69 -28.41 12.96
CA ARG A 494 3.05 -29.50 12.24
C ARG A 494 3.96 -30.69 12.00
N LYS A 495 5.27 -30.50 12.11
CA LYS A 495 6.29 -31.48 11.72
C LYS A 495 7.28 -31.73 12.83
N GLU A 496 7.72 -33.01 12.97
CA GLU A 496 8.86 -33.35 13.80
C GLU A 496 10.16 -32.83 13.13
N GLY A 497 11.16 -32.45 13.93
CA GLY A 497 12.43 -31.91 13.40
C GLY A 497 12.33 -30.58 12.66
N LEU A 498 11.20 -29.85 12.80
CA LEU A 498 10.93 -28.58 12.12
C LEU A 498 12.07 -27.57 12.32
N GLU A 499 12.61 -27.47 13.54
CA GLU A 499 13.67 -26.51 13.86
C GLU A 499 14.95 -26.77 13.05
N GLU A 500 15.35 -28.04 12.92
CA GLU A 500 16.55 -28.42 12.17
C GLU A 500 16.39 -28.08 10.68
N THR A 501 15.22 -28.37 10.09
CA THR A 501 14.90 -28.05 8.70
C THR A 501 14.93 -26.53 8.47
N LEU A 502 14.35 -25.74 9.37
CA LEU A 502 14.35 -24.28 9.28
C LEU A 502 15.75 -23.69 9.43
N LEU A 503 16.57 -24.22 10.35
CA LEU A 503 17.98 -23.80 10.53
C LEU A 503 18.81 -24.06 9.27
N ALA A 504 18.56 -25.17 8.55
CA ALA A 504 19.20 -25.44 7.26
C ALA A 504 18.79 -24.39 6.22
N GLY A 505 17.52 -24.04 6.14
CA GLY A 505 17.00 -23.01 5.23
C GLY A 505 17.52 -21.59 5.49
N VAL A 506 17.84 -21.28 6.75
CA VAL A 506 18.46 -19.98 7.12
C VAL A 506 19.92 -19.90 6.67
N LYS A 507 20.63 -21.01 6.60
CA LYS A 507 22.07 -21.08 6.23
C LYS A 507 22.30 -21.20 4.73
N GLY A 508 21.34 -21.66 3.97
CA GLY A 508 21.38 -21.85 2.51
C GLY A 508 21.01 -20.59 1.78
#